data_21a676e2cc17fe4c60aa71e001a160aa
#
_entry.id   21a676e2cc17fe4c60aa71e001a160aa
#
_cell.length_a   1.000
_cell.length_b   1.000
_cell.length_c   1.000
_cell.angle_alpha   90.00
_cell.angle_beta   90.00
_cell.angle_gamma   90.00
#
_symmetry.space_group_name_H-M   'P 1'
#
loop_
_entity.id
_entity.type
_entity.pdbx_description
1 polymer ?
#
loop_
_entity_poly.entity_id
_entity_poly.type
_entity_poly.pdbx_seq_one_letter_code
_entity_poly.pdbx_strand_id
1 'polypeptide(L)'
;MIPAKLSTLAAGALMLAGFASAQTVAITNAKTWTGTAQGTVENATVIMVDGEIAEVRTGENGLPADAEVIDAEGGWVTPGIISPFSRTGLVEVNAEDSTNDTYAGASDYSIALKAADGFNPMATTVPVTRIEGVTRIVVAPRSGGDMFAGRGLVANTSGGQDSIIDDDAFVLIRMGEAGASNAGGSRPAAWARLRAALSDARTFPARFLAHNEGDALTRVDAQAFGPAARGQQLILVEAHRASDIKRVIEFARESTELNIAIVGGDEAWMVAEDLANAKIPVIVDPFQNLPASFEQLGATAENAKRLIEAGVITSFAHMGNDTHQARLVLQSAGNAVANGVDHDDALAAITVVPALIFGLENVGTIEPGAVADVVVWDGDPLEVMSAPTHVFINGQDQSMESRQTRLRDRYLGLEAGGAPFAYKRSE
;
A
#
# COMPACT_ATOMS: atom_id res chain seq x y z
N MET A 1 2.49 -69.45 39.80
CA MET A 1 1.58 -68.38 39.42
C MET A 1 1.85 -67.16 40.27
N ILE A 2 2.57 -66.21 39.77
CA ILE A 2 2.93 -64.97 40.46
C ILE A 2 2.45 -63.83 39.56
N PRO A 3 1.61 -62.93 40.02
CA PRO A 3 1.21 -61.78 39.19
C PRO A 3 2.26 -60.65 39.30
N ALA A 4 2.72 -60.21 38.11
CA ALA A 4 3.60 -59.04 37.99
C ALA A 4 2.80 -57.74 38.22
N LYS A 5 3.30 -56.93 39.14
CA LYS A 5 2.85 -55.53 39.35
C LYS A 5 3.47 -54.63 38.31
N LEU A 6 2.68 -54.04 37.40
CA LEU A 6 3.08 -52.93 36.58
C LEU A 6 3.04 -51.64 37.42
N SER A 7 4.18 -51.03 37.58
CA SER A 7 4.31 -49.68 38.16
C SER A 7 4.29 -48.68 37.01
N THR A 8 3.24 -47.88 36.87
CA THR A 8 3.13 -46.75 35.97
C THR A 8 3.85 -45.55 36.55
N LEU A 9 5.01 -45.20 36.01
CA LEU A 9 5.64 -43.88 36.22
C LEU A 9 4.91 -42.85 35.36
N ALA A 10 4.18 -41.96 36.00
CA ALA A 10 3.67 -40.73 35.37
C ALA A 10 4.81 -39.69 35.33
N ALA A 11 5.42 -39.51 34.18
CA ALA A 11 6.33 -38.40 33.94
C ALA A 11 5.50 -37.12 33.70
N GLY A 12 5.42 -36.25 34.68
CA GLY A 12 4.88 -34.89 34.55
C GLY A 12 5.79 -34.07 33.68
N ALA A 13 5.41 -33.81 32.42
CA ALA A 13 6.01 -32.78 31.60
C ALA A 13 5.56 -31.42 32.14
N LEU A 14 6.44 -30.75 32.91
CA LEU A 14 6.29 -29.29 33.15
C LEU A 14 6.51 -28.60 31.80
N MET A 15 5.43 -28.14 31.16
CA MET A 15 5.52 -27.13 30.12
C MET A 15 5.96 -25.82 30.80
N LEU A 16 7.22 -25.47 30.66
CA LEU A 16 7.70 -24.11 30.83
C LEU A 16 7.09 -23.31 29.67
N ALA A 17 5.91 -22.73 29.91
CA ALA A 17 5.49 -21.59 29.11
C ALA A 17 6.53 -20.48 29.34
N GLY A 18 7.45 -20.32 28.40
CA GLY A 18 8.30 -19.16 28.37
C GLY A 18 7.35 -17.96 28.23
N PHE A 19 7.29 -17.15 29.26
CA PHE A 19 6.72 -15.81 29.12
C PHE A 19 7.61 -15.10 28.09
N ALA A 20 7.10 -14.91 26.86
CA ALA A 20 7.67 -13.92 25.97
C ALA A 20 7.62 -12.60 26.75
N SER A 21 8.78 -12.04 27.08
CA SER A 21 8.84 -10.70 27.67
C SER A 21 8.18 -9.76 26.66
N ALA A 22 7.21 -8.98 27.10
CA ALA A 22 6.62 -7.94 26.29
C ALA A 22 7.76 -7.06 25.75
N GLN A 23 7.83 -6.90 24.42
CA GLN A 23 8.83 -6.01 23.84
C GLN A 23 8.34 -4.58 24.02
N THR A 24 8.98 -3.84 24.91
CA THR A 24 8.70 -2.42 25.15
C THR A 24 9.80 -1.59 24.52
N VAL A 25 9.41 -0.65 23.64
CA VAL A 25 10.32 0.32 23.02
C VAL A 25 9.82 1.73 23.34
N ALA A 26 10.73 2.62 23.72
CA ALA A 26 10.44 4.03 23.95
C ALA A 26 11.31 4.91 23.03
N ILE A 27 10.67 5.64 22.14
CA ILE A 27 11.32 6.65 21.29
C ILE A 27 11.19 7.98 22.01
N THR A 28 12.31 8.63 22.34
CA THR A 28 12.37 9.87 23.13
C THR A 28 12.91 11.03 22.32
N ASN A 29 12.80 12.26 22.87
CA ASN A 29 13.35 13.47 22.26
C ASN A 29 12.95 13.65 20.77
N ALA A 30 11.71 13.36 20.46
CA ALA A 30 11.19 13.31 19.10
C ALA A 30 10.31 14.53 18.75
N LYS A 31 10.35 14.96 17.51
CA LYS A 31 9.30 15.77 16.88
C LYS A 31 8.31 14.85 16.21
N THR A 32 7.21 14.53 16.90
CA THR A 32 6.27 13.50 16.46
C THR A 32 5.06 14.10 15.75
N TRP A 33 4.89 13.82 14.46
CA TRP A 33 3.64 14.05 13.75
C TRP A 33 2.70 12.86 13.99
N THR A 34 1.56 13.12 14.63
CA THR A 34 0.70 12.04 15.12
C THR A 34 -0.30 11.50 14.10
N GLY A 35 -0.58 12.24 13.04
CA GLY A 35 -1.65 11.92 12.10
C GLY A 35 -3.07 12.10 12.67
N THR A 36 -3.17 12.69 13.87
CA THR A 36 -4.44 12.96 14.55
C THR A 36 -4.71 14.46 14.68
N ALA A 37 -5.84 14.84 15.25
CA ALA A 37 -6.13 16.24 15.56
C ALA A 37 -5.14 16.90 16.53
N GLN A 38 -4.27 16.12 17.19
CA GLN A 38 -3.21 16.65 18.03
C GLN A 38 -2.08 17.28 17.20
N GLY A 39 -1.94 16.88 15.93
CA GLY A 39 -0.89 17.38 15.02
C GLY A 39 0.51 16.97 15.46
N THR A 40 1.46 17.89 15.34
CA THR A 40 2.87 17.67 15.69
C THR A 40 3.12 17.96 17.16
N VAL A 41 3.74 17.02 17.87
CA VAL A 41 4.15 17.12 19.29
C VAL A 41 5.66 17.26 19.36
N GLU A 42 6.13 18.39 19.90
CA GLU A 42 7.56 18.64 20.12
C GLU A 42 8.04 17.95 21.42
N ASN A 43 9.30 17.50 21.44
CA ASN A 43 9.92 16.77 22.56
C ASN A 43 9.02 15.63 23.05
N ALA A 44 8.50 14.85 22.09
CA ALA A 44 7.60 13.74 22.37
C ALA A 44 8.37 12.48 22.82
N THR A 45 7.67 11.67 23.60
CA THR A 45 8.03 10.28 23.87
C THR A 45 6.89 9.39 23.36
N VAL A 46 7.23 8.44 22.49
CA VAL A 46 6.32 7.41 21.97
C VAL A 46 6.71 6.08 22.60
N ILE A 47 5.77 5.44 23.29
CA ILE A 47 5.98 4.13 23.93
C ILE A 47 5.18 3.09 23.16
N MET A 48 5.87 2.05 22.70
CA MET A 48 5.30 0.90 22.00
C MET A 48 5.42 -0.34 22.87
N VAL A 49 4.35 -1.13 22.97
CA VAL A 49 4.30 -2.39 23.73
C VAL A 49 3.60 -3.44 22.91
N ASP A 50 4.23 -4.57 22.71
CA ASP A 50 3.67 -5.74 22.00
C ASP A 50 3.05 -5.42 20.62
N GLY A 51 3.66 -4.50 19.88
CA GLY A 51 3.22 -4.15 18.53
C GLY A 51 2.17 -3.05 18.43
N GLU A 52 1.78 -2.44 19.54
CA GLU A 52 0.83 -1.32 19.62
C GLU A 52 1.46 -0.08 20.25
N ILE A 53 0.96 1.10 19.87
CA ILE A 53 1.28 2.35 20.56
C ILE A 53 0.56 2.34 21.92
N ALA A 54 1.33 2.34 23.00
CA ALA A 54 0.77 2.37 24.36
C ALA A 54 0.54 3.80 24.85
N GLU A 55 1.46 4.72 24.55
CA GLU A 55 1.42 6.10 25.05
C GLU A 55 2.15 7.06 24.10
N VAL A 56 1.61 8.28 23.98
CA VAL A 56 2.28 9.42 23.35
C VAL A 56 2.19 10.60 24.30
N ARG A 57 3.34 11.17 24.69
CA ARG A 57 3.39 12.27 25.67
C ARG A 57 4.60 13.18 25.42
N THR A 58 4.61 14.33 26.08
CA THR A 58 5.74 15.25 26.05
C THR A 58 6.73 14.93 27.20
N GLY A 59 8.02 14.94 26.90
CA GLY A 59 9.12 14.73 27.84
C GLY A 59 9.40 13.27 28.17
N GLU A 60 10.51 13.00 28.83
CA GLU A 60 11.09 11.66 29.04
C GLU A 60 10.80 11.04 30.44
N ASN A 61 10.04 11.72 31.30
CA ASN A 61 9.83 11.24 32.66
C ASN A 61 9.01 9.96 32.72
N GLY A 62 9.44 8.99 33.54
CA GLY A 62 8.66 7.77 33.82
C GLY A 62 8.69 6.73 32.68
N LEU A 63 9.83 6.56 32.00
CA LEU A 63 10.02 5.48 31.06
C LEU A 63 9.90 4.11 31.76
N PRO A 64 9.29 3.10 31.12
CA PRO A 64 9.29 1.74 31.62
C PRO A 64 10.73 1.25 31.83
N ALA A 65 11.00 0.58 32.97
CA ALA A 65 12.34 0.19 33.33
C ALA A 65 12.98 -0.87 32.43
N ASP A 66 12.16 -1.58 31.70
CA ASP A 66 12.49 -2.64 30.73
C ASP A 66 12.41 -2.18 29.29
N ALA A 67 12.14 -0.89 29.02
CA ALA A 67 12.05 -0.37 27.67
C ALA A 67 13.43 -0.27 27.01
N GLU A 68 13.53 -0.71 25.78
CA GLU A 68 14.58 -0.29 24.87
C GLU A 68 14.37 1.18 24.50
N VAL A 69 15.34 2.03 24.84
CA VAL A 69 15.22 3.49 24.63
C VAL A 69 15.99 3.90 23.37
N ILE A 70 15.29 4.55 22.47
CA ILE A 70 15.84 5.13 21.25
C ILE A 70 15.70 6.65 21.35
N ASP A 71 16.81 7.38 21.35
CA ASP A 71 16.84 8.83 21.30
C ASP A 71 16.71 9.27 19.82
N ALA A 72 15.65 9.98 19.49
CA ALA A 72 15.45 10.52 18.15
C ALA A 72 16.33 11.77 17.88
N GLU A 73 17.11 12.23 18.87
CA GLU A 73 18.03 13.40 18.73
C GLU A 73 17.34 14.67 18.21
N GLY A 74 16.06 14.85 18.49
CA GLY A 74 15.23 15.93 17.97
C GLY A 74 14.71 15.71 16.53
N GLY A 75 14.97 14.54 15.96
CA GLY A 75 14.48 14.13 14.65
C GLY A 75 12.97 13.90 14.62
N TRP A 76 12.45 13.77 13.41
CA TRP A 76 11.03 13.50 13.21
C TRP A 76 10.67 12.06 13.53
N VAL A 77 9.45 11.87 14.03
CA VAL A 77 8.79 10.58 14.15
C VAL A 77 7.42 10.67 13.50
N THR A 78 7.14 9.72 12.61
CA THR A 78 5.86 9.65 11.88
C THR A 78 5.26 8.27 11.98
N PRO A 79 3.94 8.11 11.75
CA PRO A 79 3.41 6.81 11.40
C PRO A 79 4.15 6.21 10.20
N GLY A 80 4.14 4.90 10.09
CA GLY A 80 4.69 4.21 8.93
C GLY A 80 4.04 4.67 7.63
N ILE A 81 4.86 4.91 6.62
CA ILE A 81 4.40 5.36 5.30
C ILE A 81 3.68 4.21 4.58
N ILE A 82 2.58 4.53 3.92
CA ILE A 82 1.80 3.59 3.11
C ILE A 82 1.93 4.00 1.64
N SER A 83 2.44 3.11 0.80
CA SER A 83 2.36 3.30 -0.66
C SER A 83 1.02 2.76 -1.16
N PRO A 84 0.06 3.62 -1.57
CA PRO A 84 -1.33 3.22 -1.83
C PRO A 84 -1.53 2.58 -3.20
N PHE A 85 -0.49 2.53 -4.02
CA PHE A 85 -0.55 1.89 -5.34
C PHE A 85 0.85 1.51 -5.80
N SER A 86 1.11 0.21 -5.93
CA SER A 86 2.40 -0.32 -6.41
C SER A 86 2.22 -1.71 -7.02
N ARG A 87 3.30 -2.27 -7.54
CA ARG A 87 3.42 -3.68 -7.95
C ARG A 87 4.62 -4.35 -7.28
N THR A 88 5.09 -3.76 -6.19
CA THR A 88 6.19 -4.27 -5.37
C THR A 88 5.88 -5.69 -4.91
N GLY A 89 6.83 -6.60 -5.09
CA GLY A 89 6.66 -8.01 -4.73
C GLY A 89 6.04 -8.89 -5.82
N LEU A 90 5.51 -8.31 -6.92
CA LEU A 90 5.05 -9.07 -8.09
C LEU A 90 6.11 -9.15 -9.20
N VAL A 91 7.23 -8.45 -9.04
CA VAL A 91 8.32 -8.41 -10.04
C VAL A 91 9.66 -8.40 -9.32
N GLU A 92 10.56 -9.30 -9.73
CA GLU A 92 11.95 -9.27 -9.28
C GLU A 92 12.82 -8.42 -10.19
N VAL A 93 12.69 -8.63 -11.51
CA VAL A 93 13.48 -7.93 -12.54
C VAL A 93 12.57 -7.58 -13.72
N ASN A 94 12.34 -6.29 -13.97
CA ASN A 94 11.43 -5.81 -15.01
C ASN A 94 11.74 -6.31 -16.44
N ALA A 95 13.01 -6.62 -16.73
CA ALA A 95 13.43 -7.05 -18.04
C ALA A 95 13.39 -8.58 -18.23
N GLU A 96 12.87 -9.31 -17.26
CA GLU A 96 12.79 -10.77 -17.27
C GLU A 96 11.35 -11.22 -17.02
N ASP A 97 10.67 -11.61 -18.10
CA ASP A 97 9.23 -11.94 -18.08
C ASP A 97 8.91 -13.10 -17.12
N SER A 98 9.82 -14.05 -16.91
CA SER A 98 9.63 -15.19 -16.00
C SER A 98 9.57 -14.77 -14.52
N THR A 99 9.92 -13.54 -14.20
CA THR A 99 9.87 -12.98 -12.84
C THR A 99 8.76 -11.92 -12.68
N ASN A 100 7.86 -11.79 -13.67
CA ASN A 100 6.85 -10.77 -13.73
C ASN A 100 5.45 -11.38 -13.63
N ASP A 101 4.89 -11.38 -12.41
CA ASP A 101 3.55 -11.89 -12.09
C ASP A 101 2.50 -10.76 -12.02
N THR A 102 2.79 -9.58 -12.60
CA THR A 102 1.84 -8.46 -12.56
C THR A 102 0.62 -8.67 -13.44
N TYR A 103 0.70 -9.50 -14.49
CA TYR A 103 -0.39 -9.71 -15.44
C TYR A 103 -0.32 -11.09 -16.10
N ALA A 104 -1.46 -11.55 -16.59
CA ALA A 104 -1.59 -12.79 -17.34
C ALA A 104 -2.24 -12.52 -18.70
N GLY A 105 -1.41 -12.23 -19.72
CA GLY A 105 -1.88 -11.80 -21.04
C GLY A 105 -2.58 -12.88 -21.88
N ALA A 106 -2.42 -14.15 -21.53
CA ALA A 106 -3.03 -15.30 -22.23
C ALA A 106 -4.07 -16.04 -21.35
N SER A 107 -4.48 -15.48 -20.22
CA SER A 107 -5.48 -16.08 -19.35
C SER A 107 -6.90 -15.80 -19.84
N ASP A 108 -7.78 -16.79 -19.72
CA ASP A 108 -9.22 -16.64 -19.90
C ASP A 108 -9.90 -15.95 -18.68
N TYR A 109 -9.16 -15.80 -17.58
CA TYR A 109 -9.62 -15.15 -16.34
C TYR A 109 -9.08 -13.75 -16.23
N SER A 110 -9.84 -12.88 -15.57
CA SER A 110 -9.45 -11.48 -15.29
C SER A 110 -9.65 -11.13 -13.82
N ILE A 111 -10.88 -10.93 -13.34
CA ILE A 111 -11.17 -10.55 -11.94
C ILE A 111 -10.78 -11.66 -10.96
N ALA A 112 -10.84 -12.92 -11.38
CA ALA A 112 -10.45 -14.07 -10.55
C ALA A 112 -8.96 -14.11 -10.22
N LEU A 113 -8.12 -13.42 -11.00
CA LEU A 113 -6.68 -13.33 -10.74
C LEU A 113 -6.43 -12.53 -9.46
N LYS A 114 -5.71 -13.14 -8.50
CA LYS A 114 -5.31 -12.51 -7.23
C LYS A 114 -3.82 -12.16 -7.27
N ALA A 115 -3.47 -10.92 -6.99
CA ALA A 115 -2.09 -10.51 -6.81
C ALA A 115 -1.40 -11.28 -5.66
N ALA A 116 -2.16 -11.70 -4.65
CA ALA A 116 -1.65 -12.48 -3.52
C ALA A 116 -1.05 -13.84 -3.91
N ASP A 117 -1.55 -14.46 -4.99
CA ASP A 117 -1.04 -15.77 -5.46
C ASP A 117 0.36 -15.66 -6.10
N GLY A 118 0.75 -14.46 -6.57
CA GLY A 118 2.07 -14.18 -7.15
C GLY A 118 2.99 -13.32 -6.28
N PHE A 119 2.52 -12.86 -5.12
CA PHE A 119 3.27 -11.95 -4.25
C PHE A 119 4.44 -12.66 -3.57
N ASN A 120 5.66 -12.13 -3.76
CA ASN A 120 6.86 -12.58 -3.05
C ASN A 120 7.29 -11.54 -2.00
N PRO A 121 7.05 -11.79 -0.69
CA PRO A 121 7.45 -10.88 0.38
C PRO A 121 8.98 -10.69 0.49
N MET A 122 9.76 -11.63 -0.06
CA MET A 122 11.23 -11.59 -0.07
C MET A 122 11.81 -10.96 -1.35
N ALA A 123 10.96 -10.46 -2.26
CA ALA A 123 11.41 -9.76 -3.47
C ALA A 123 12.39 -8.64 -3.13
N THR A 124 13.41 -8.46 -3.95
CA THR A 124 14.49 -7.49 -3.69
C THR A 124 14.00 -6.05 -3.54
N THR A 125 12.83 -5.75 -4.09
CA THR A 125 12.18 -4.44 -4.00
C THR A 125 11.56 -4.16 -2.62
N VAL A 126 11.17 -5.18 -1.87
CA VAL A 126 10.54 -5.03 -0.55
C VAL A 126 11.48 -4.38 0.48
N PRO A 127 12.70 -4.93 0.77
CA PRO A 127 13.62 -4.27 1.69
C PRO A 127 14.11 -2.90 1.19
N VAL A 128 14.18 -2.67 -0.13
CA VAL A 128 14.50 -1.35 -0.68
C VAL A 128 13.40 -0.33 -0.40
N THR A 129 12.16 -0.76 -0.44
CA THR A 129 10.99 0.09 -0.11
C THR A 129 10.91 0.36 1.39
N ARG A 130 11.15 -0.66 2.22
CA ARG A 130 11.12 -0.55 3.68
C ARG A 130 12.13 0.44 4.25
N ILE A 131 13.40 0.38 3.81
CA ILE A 131 14.45 1.26 4.33
C ILE A 131 14.25 2.76 4.02
N GLU A 132 13.29 3.08 3.19
CA GLU A 132 12.84 4.46 2.91
C GLU A 132 11.59 4.83 3.75
N GLY A 133 11.27 4.06 4.80
CA GLY A 133 10.17 4.34 5.72
C GLY A 133 8.79 3.82 5.32
N VAL A 134 8.68 3.13 4.19
CA VAL A 134 7.40 2.54 3.76
C VAL A 134 7.16 1.23 4.49
N THR A 135 6.20 1.22 5.42
CA THR A 135 5.86 0.05 6.24
C THR A 135 4.80 -0.82 5.59
N ARG A 136 3.91 -0.22 4.78
CA ARG A 136 2.83 -0.93 4.08
C ARG A 136 2.76 -0.56 2.62
N ILE A 137 2.37 -1.54 1.82
CA ILE A 137 2.20 -1.40 0.37
C ILE A 137 0.85 -1.96 -0.04
N VAL A 138 0.18 -1.24 -0.94
CA VAL A 138 -0.97 -1.73 -1.68
C VAL A 138 -0.47 -2.22 -3.03
N VAL A 139 -0.71 -3.49 -3.31
CA VAL A 139 -0.17 -4.15 -4.50
C VAL A 139 -1.29 -4.45 -5.48
N ALA A 140 -1.22 -3.79 -6.63
CA ALA A 140 -2.21 -3.86 -7.69
C ALA A 140 -1.70 -4.70 -8.86
N PRO A 141 -2.53 -5.60 -9.43
CA PRO A 141 -2.19 -6.26 -10.68
C PRO A 141 -2.24 -5.29 -11.87
N ARG A 142 -1.67 -5.69 -13.00
CA ARG A 142 -1.84 -5.02 -14.30
C ARG A 142 -2.86 -5.75 -15.16
N SER A 143 -3.49 -5.02 -16.04
CA SER A 143 -4.34 -5.62 -17.05
C SER A 143 -3.52 -6.44 -18.06
N GLY A 144 -3.94 -7.66 -18.32
CA GLY A 144 -3.36 -8.56 -19.32
C GLY A 144 -4.01 -8.48 -20.70
N GLY A 145 -4.81 -7.44 -20.98
CA GLY A 145 -5.59 -7.31 -22.22
C GLY A 145 -7.10 -7.22 -21.98
N ASP A 146 -7.53 -7.26 -20.72
CA ASP A 146 -8.90 -7.00 -20.29
C ASP A 146 -9.01 -5.63 -19.60
N MET A 147 -10.20 -5.05 -19.52
CA MET A 147 -10.44 -3.86 -18.69
C MET A 147 -10.41 -4.18 -17.19
N PHE A 148 -10.69 -5.41 -16.81
CA PHE A 148 -10.54 -5.90 -15.44
C PHE A 148 -9.11 -6.40 -15.26
N ALA A 149 -8.37 -5.80 -14.32
CA ALA A 149 -6.97 -6.14 -14.09
C ALA A 149 -6.79 -7.31 -13.10
N GLY A 150 -7.76 -7.52 -12.23
CA GLY A 150 -7.71 -8.52 -11.17
C GLY A 150 -7.91 -7.92 -9.80
N ARG A 151 -7.56 -8.68 -8.76
CA ARG A 151 -7.73 -8.33 -7.35
C ARG A 151 -6.39 -8.04 -6.69
N GLY A 152 -6.33 -6.91 -5.99
CA GLY A 152 -5.13 -6.47 -5.30
C GLY A 152 -5.10 -6.87 -3.84
N LEU A 153 -3.95 -6.69 -3.21
CA LEU A 153 -3.68 -7.03 -1.81
C LEU A 153 -3.11 -5.83 -1.04
N VAL A 154 -3.15 -5.91 0.28
CA VAL A 154 -2.36 -5.06 1.18
C VAL A 154 -1.35 -5.94 1.92
N ALA A 155 -0.10 -5.50 1.97
CA ALA A 155 0.96 -6.18 2.71
C ALA A 155 1.82 -5.19 3.49
N ASN A 156 2.49 -5.67 4.54
CA ASN A 156 3.59 -4.94 5.16
C ASN A 156 4.92 -5.29 4.49
N THR A 157 5.93 -4.50 4.75
CA THR A 157 7.26 -4.65 4.14
C THR A 157 8.26 -5.40 5.02
N SER A 158 7.82 -6.11 6.06
CA SER A 158 8.71 -6.89 6.94
C SER A 158 9.52 -7.96 6.19
N GLY A 159 8.98 -8.47 5.08
CA GLY A 159 9.58 -9.57 4.32
C GLY A 159 9.30 -10.95 4.91
N GLY A 160 8.48 -11.03 5.94
CA GLY A 160 8.02 -12.29 6.54
C GLY A 160 6.96 -12.99 5.69
N GLN A 161 6.77 -14.29 5.92
CA GLN A 161 5.73 -15.06 5.23
C GLN A 161 4.32 -14.56 5.55
N ASP A 162 4.12 -13.97 6.73
CA ASP A 162 2.85 -13.43 7.22
C ASP A 162 2.69 -11.92 6.90
N SER A 163 3.42 -11.41 5.89
CA SER A 163 3.36 -10.00 5.54
C SER A 163 2.08 -9.57 4.81
N ILE A 164 1.32 -10.50 4.21
CA ILE A 164 0.02 -10.17 3.62
C ILE A 164 -1.00 -9.90 4.73
N ILE A 165 -1.61 -8.72 4.70
CA ILE A 165 -2.59 -8.25 5.68
C ILE A 165 -4.02 -8.51 5.17
N ASP A 166 -4.26 -8.17 3.90
CA ASP A 166 -5.50 -8.45 3.18
C ASP A 166 -5.15 -8.98 1.79
N ASP A 167 -5.51 -10.22 1.52
CA ASP A 167 -5.18 -10.90 0.26
C ASP A 167 -6.19 -10.64 -0.86
N ASP A 168 -7.26 -9.88 -0.59
CA ASP A 168 -8.39 -9.61 -1.50
C ASP A 168 -8.97 -8.21 -1.30
N ALA A 169 -8.11 -7.18 -1.14
CA ALA A 169 -8.47 -5.85 -0.69
C ALA A 169 -9.37 -5.08 -1.68
N PHE A 170 -9.16 -5.25 -2.97
CA PHE A 170 -9.90 -4.51 -4.00
C PHE A 170 -9.91 -5.21 -5.35
N VAL A 171 -10.85 -4.80 -6.22
CA VAL A 171 -10.85 -5.13 -7.65
C VAL A 171 -10.38 -3.91 -8.44
N LEU A 172 -9.35 -4.06 -9.29
CA LEU A 172 -8.87 -3.00 -10.18
C LEU A 172 -9.56 -3.06 -11.54
N ILE A 173 -10.20 -1.97 -11.92
CA ILE A 173 -10.89 -1.80 -13.20
C ILE A 173 -10.26 -0.62 -13.94
N ARG A 174 -9.85 -0.83 -15.18
CA ARG A 174 -9.34 0.22 -16.05
C ARG A 174 -10.45 0.79 -16.91
N MET A 175 -10.66 2.08 -16.79
CA MET A 175 -11.56 2.86 -17.64
C MET A 175 -10.73 3.78 -18.56
N GLY A 176 -11.32 4.76 -19.20
CA GLY A 176 -10.57 5.68 -20.08
C GLY A 176 -10.08 5.02 -21.37
N GLU A 177 -8.90 5.42 -21.86
CA GLU A 177 -8.34 4.93 -23.13
C GLU A 177 -7.98 3.45 -23.09
N ALA A 178 -7.32 3.03 -22.03
CA ALA A 178 -6.89 1.65 -21.86
C ALA A 178 -8.09 0.70 -21.70
N GLY A 179 -9.06 1.07 -20.87
CA GLY A 179 -10.30 0.30 -20.70
C GLY A 179 -11.12 0.23 -21.98
N ALA A 180 -11.22 1.33 -22.70
CA ALA A 180 -11.90 1.39 -23.99
C ALA A 180 -11.25 0.46 -25.04
N SER A 181 -9.92 0.48 -25.12
CA SER A 181 -9.17 -0.40 -26.03
C SER A 181 -9.46 -1.88 -25.72
N ASN A 182 -9.44 -2.26 -24.47
CA ASN A 182 -9.62 -3.64 -24.02
C ASN A 182 -11.09 -4.10 -24.04
N ALA A 183 -12.04 -3.16 -24.11
CA ALA A 183 -13.49 -3.46 -24.14
C ALA A 183 -14.11 -3.42 -25.56
N GLY A 184 -13.29 -3.46 -26.61
CA GLY A 184 -13.76 -3.44 -28.01
C GLY A 184 -13.60 -2.10 -28.72
N GLY A 185 -12.73 -1.20 -28.19
CA GLY A 185 -12.23 -0.01 -28.89
C GLY A 185 -12.99 1.28 -28.60
N SER A 186 -13.92 1.31 -27.64
CA SER A 186 -14.62 2.56 -27.29
C SER A 186 -15.04 2.63 -25.83
N ARG A 187 -15.10 3.86 -25.28
CA ARG A 187 -15.61 4.12 -23.91
C ARG A 187 -17.04 3.62 -23.70
N PRO A 188 -18.01 3.81 -24.65
CA PRO A 188 -19.33 3.21 -24.50
C PRO A 188 -19.31 1.69 -24.36
N ALA A 189 -18.42 0.99 -25.07
CA ALA A 189 -18.27 -0.46 -24.94
C ALA A 189 -17.73 -0.85 -23.54
N ALA A 190 -16.76 -0.11 -22.99
CA ALA A 190 -16.27 -0.34 -21.64
C ALA A 190 -17.38 -0.18 -20.59
N TRP A 191 -18.20 0.87 -20.68
CA TRP A 191 -19.35 1.08 -19.79
C TRP A 191 -20.42 0.00 -19.92
N ALA A 192 -20.73 -0.43 -21.15
CA ALA A 192 -21.67 -1.52 -21.40
C ALA A 192 -21.17 -2.82 -20.75
N ARG A 193 -19.89 -3.13 -20.96
CA ARG A 193 -19.24 -4.31 -20.39
C ARG A 193 -19.20 -4.29 -18.85
N LEU A 194 -18.89 -3.14 -18.23
CA LEU A 194 -18.91 -3.00 -16.78
C LEU A 194 -20.30 -3.27 -16.19
N ARG A 195 -21.35 -2.69 -16.81
CA ARG A 195 -22.74 -2.93 -16.37
C ARG A 195 -23.15 -4.39 -16.52
N ALA A 196 -22.78 -5.03 -17.62
CA ALA A 196 -23.04 -6.45 -17.84
C ALA A 196 -22.31 -7.32 -16.80
N ALA A 197 -21.03 -7.04 -16.55
CA ALA A 197 -20.22 -7.75 -15.57
C ALA A 197 -20.80 -7.64 -14.13
N LEU A 198 -21.26 -6.44 -13.73
CA LEU A 198 -21.95 -6.26 -12.44
C LEU A 198 -23.25 -7.06 -12.37
N SER A 199 -24.03 -7.09 -13.46
CA SER A 199 -25.25 -7.91 -13.53
C SER A 199 -24.93 -9.40 -13.36
N ASP A 200 -23.89 -9.87 -14.05
CA ASP A 200 -23.44 -11.27 -13.97
C ASP A 200 -23.02 -11.62 -12.53
N ALA A 201 -22.20 -10.77 -11.90
CA ALA A 201 -21.72 -10.97 -10.54
C ALA A 201 -22.85 -10.95 -9.48
N ARG A 202 -23.82 -10.03 -9.63
CA ARG A 202 -24.98 -9.92 -8.72
C ARG A 202 -25.94 -11.10 -8.83
N THR A 203 -26.07 -11.70 -10.00
CA THR A 203 -26.96 -12.83 -10.27
C THR A 203 -26.29 -14.19 -10.12
N PHE A 204 -25.00 -14.23 -9.81
CA PHE A 204 -24.28 -15.48 -9.49
C PHE A 204 -24.87 -16.14 -8.22
N PRO A 205 -25.03 -17.49 -8.17
CA PRO A 205 -24.71 -18.47 -9.22
C PRO A 205 -25.84 -18.76 -10.20
N ALA A 206 -27.04 -18.21 -10.02
CA ALA A 206 -28.24 -18.60 -10.76
C ALA A 206 -28.08 -18.42 -12.29
N ARG A 207 -27.45 -17.32 -12.73
CA ARG A 207 -27.20 -17.05 -14.15
C ARG A 207 -26.28 -18.09 -14.81
N PHE A 208 -25.36 -18.68 -14.06
CA PHE A 208 -24.34 -19.61 -14.56
C PHE A 208 -24.72 -21.10 -14.43
N LEU A 209 -25.99 -21.42 -14.27
CA LEU A 209 -26.47 -22.80 -14.33
C LEU A 209 -26.36 -23.39 -15.74
N ALA A 210 -26.42 -22.54 -16.78
CA ALA A 210 -26.14 -22.88 -18.17
C ALA A 210 -25.28 -21.78 -18.80
N HIS A 211 -24.42 -22.14 -19.77
CA HIS A 211 -23.67 -21.19 -20.55
C HIS A 211 -24.63 -20.40 -21.46
N ASN A 212 -24.54 -19.05 -21.42
CA ASN A 212 -25.31 -18.17 -22.27
C ASN A 212 -24.36 -17.33 -23.16
N GLU A 213 -24.67 -17.24 -24.44
CA GLU A 213 -24.04 -16.22 -25.31
C GLU A 213 -24.40 -14.83 -24.76
N GLY A 214 -23.41 -14.01 -24.45
CA GLY A 214 -23.59 -12.67 -23.89
C GLY A 214 -23.29 -12.55 -22.40
N ASP A 215 -22.79 -13.60 -21.74
CA ASP A 215 -22.17 -13.48 -20.45
C ASP A 215 -20.91 -12.61 -20.60
N ALA A 216 -20.80 -11.53 -19.78
CA ALA A 216 -19.66 -10.60 -19.84
C ALA A 216 -18.45 -11.14 -19.06
N LEU A 217 -18.68 -12.06 -18.11
CA LEU A 217 -17.69 -12.66 -17.24
C LEU A 217 -17.70 -14.20 -17.38
N THR A 218 -16.56 -14.81 -17.13
CA THR A 218 -16.52 -16.25 -16.81
C THR A 218 -17.24 -16.51 -15.50
N ARG A 219 -17.63 -17.77 -15.26
CA ARG A 219 -18.24 -18.16 -13.98
C ARG A 219 -17.35 -17.83 -12.79
N VAL A 220 -16.03 -18.04 -12.92
CA VAL A 220 -15.05 -17.81 -11.85
C VAL A 220 -14.86 -16.30 -11.60
N ASP A 221 -14.82 -15.49 -12.66
CA ASP A 221 -14.75 -14.04 -12.56
C ASP A 221 -16.02 -13.44 -11.93
N ALA A 222 -17.20 -13.94 -12.31
CA ALA A 222 -18.47 -13.50 -11.72
C ALA A 222 -18.55 -13.81 -10.22
N GLN A 223 -18.05 -14.99 -9.82
CA GLN A 223 -17.94 -15.35 -8.41
C GLN A 223 -16.99 -14.40 -7.67
N ALA A 224 -15.81 -14.15 -8.25
CA ALA A 224 -14.77 -13.30 -7.69
C ALA A 224 -15.22 -11.83 -7.58
N PHE A 225 -16.01 -11.34 -8.55
CA PHE A 225 -16.53 -9.96 -8.52
C PHE A 225 -17.71 -9.77 -7.57
N GLY A 226 -18.30 -10.84 -7.08
CA GLY A 226 -19.50 -10.80 -6.23
C GLY A 226 -19.40 -9.88 -5.02
N PRO A 227 -18.37 -9.94 -4.18
CA PRO A 227 -18.20 -9.02 -3.03
C PRO A 227 -18.20 -7.55 -3.46
N ALA A 228 -17.40 -7.19 -4.46
CA ALA A 228 -17.30 -5.83 -4.96
C ALA A 228 -18.62 -5.34 -5.59
N ALA A 229 -19.31 -6.19 -6.35
CA ALA A 229 -20.61 -5.88 -6.95
C ALA A 229 -21.73 -5.64 -5.92
N ARG A 230 -21.53 -6.05 -4.67
CA ARG A 230 -22.44 -5.81 -3.53
C ARG A 230 -21.92 -4.75 -2.54
N GLY A 231 -20.83 -4.04 -2.88
CA GLY A 231 -20.24 -2.99 -2.03
C GLY A 231 -19.48 -3.48 -0.81
N GLN A 232 -19.16 -4.78 -0.75
CA GLN A 232 -18.43 -5.41 0.35
C GLN A 232 -16.90 -5.36 0.16
N GLN A 233 -16.44 -4.97 -1.03
CA GLN A 233 -15.05 -4.84 -1.42
C GLN A 233 -14.88 -3.57 -2.25
N LEU A 234 -13.74 -2.93 -2.13
CA LEU A 234 -13.40 -1.72 -2.88
C LEU A 234 -13.27 -2.02 -4.38
N ILE A 235 -13.85 -1.15 -5.21
CA ILE A 235 -13.58 -1.08 -6.64
C ILE A 235 -12.62 0.10 -6.87
N LEU A 236 -11.38 -0.18 -7.22
CA LEU A 236 -10.41 0.84 -7.60
C LEU A 236 -10.51 1.05 -9.11
N VAL A 237 -10.89 2.27 -9.52
CA VAL A 237 -11.10 2.61 -10.94
C VAL A 237 -9.94 3.45 -11.44
N GLU A 238 -9.17 2.94 -12.40
CA GLU A 238 -8.15 3.72 -13.10
C GLU A 238 -8.83 4.60 -14.16
N ALA A 239 -8.78 5.92 -13.94
CA ALA A 239 -9.34 6.92 -14.84
C ALA A 239 -8.56 8.24 -14.71
N HIS A 240 -8.26 8.91 -15.83
CA HIS A 240 -7.39 10.11 -15.87
C HIS A 240 -8.15 11.36 -16.32
N ARG A 241 -8.94 11.28 -17.40
CA ARG A 241 -9.63 12.40 -18.02
C ARG A 241 -10.85 12.85 -17.22
N ALA A 242 -11.03 14.15 -17.04
CA ALA A 242 -12.13 14.75 -16.28
C ALA A 242 -13.53 14.21 -16.69
N SER A 243 -13.78 14.04 -18.00
CA SER A 243 -15.06 13.50 -18.47
C SER A 243 -15.27 12.02 -18.15
N ASP A 244 -14.20 11.21 -18.08
CA ASP A 244 -14.27 9.81 -17.68
C ASP A 244 -14.49 9.70 -16.17
N ILE A 245 -13.81 10.53 -15.37
CA ILE A 245 -14.00 10.67 -13.93
C ILE A 245 -15.46 11.08 -13.63
N LYS A 246 -16.00 12.05 -14.36
CA LYS A 246 -17.40 12.47 -14.21
C LYS A 246 -18.37 11.31 -14.45
N ARG A 247 -18.09 10.46 -15.44
CA ARG A 247 -18.90 9.24 -15.65
C ARG A 247 -18.77 8.22 -14.51
N VAL A 248 -17.61 8.11 -13.87
CA VAL A 248 -17.45 7.27 -12.66
C VAL A 248 -18.30 7.84 -11.51
N ILE A 249 -18.30 9.17 -11.33
CA ILE A 249 -19.13 9.84 -10.32
C ILE A 249 -20.63 9.59 -10.55
N GLU A 250 -21.09 9.75 -11.81
CA GLU A 250 -22.48 9.48 -12.18
C GLU A 250 -22.84 8.01 -11.94
N PHE A 251 -21.97 7.09 -12.30
CA PHE A 251 -22.15 5.66 -12.06
C PHE A 251 -22.22 5.31 -10.58
N ALA A 252 -21.38 5.91 -9.72
CA ALA A 252 -21.43 5.74 -8.28
C ALA A 252 -22.75 6.27 -7.68
N ARG A 253 -23.29 7.36 -8.24
CA ARG A 253 -24.61 7.89 -7.84
C ARG A 253 -25.78 6.98 -8.26
N GLU A 254 -25.65 6.28 -9.41
CA GLU A 254 -26.62 5.29 -9.88
C GLU A 254 -26.54 3.96 -9.09
N SER A 255 -25.41 3.67 -8.48
CA SER A 255 -25.08 2.41 -7.78
C SER A 255 -24.49 2.72 -6.39
N THR A 256 -25.32 3.29 -5.52
CA THR A 256 -24.91 3.85 -4.21
C THR A 256 -24.39 2.81 -3.23
N GLU A 257 -24.62 1.54 -3.48
CA GLU A 257 -24.08 0.41 -2.71
C GLU A 257 -22.61 0.15 -2.98
N LEU A 258 -22.06 0.60 -4.11
CA LEU A 258 -20.68 0.32 -4.49
C LEU A 258 -19.70 1.19 -3.71
N ASN A 259 -18.61 0.57 -3.24
CA ASN A 259 -17.48 1.27 -2.67
C ASN A 259 -16.45 1.52 -3.78
N ILE A 260 -16.25 2.79 -4.17
CA ILE A 260 -15.42 3.17 -5.32
C ILE A 260 -14.38 4.20 -4.89
N ALA A 261 -13.13 3.99 -5.34
CA ALA A 261 -12.07 5.00 -5.33
C ALA A 261 -11.48 5.11 -6.74
N ILE A 262 -10.86 6.25 -7.05
CA ILE A 262 -10.20 6.49 -8.34
C ILE A 262 -8.68 6.46 -8.15
N VAL A 263 -7.97 5.87 -9.11
CA VAL A 263 -6.52 5.93 -9.23
C VAL A 263 -6.11 6.55 -10.56
N GLY A 264 -5.08 7.39 -10.55
CA GLY A 264 -4.63 8.21 -11.67
C GLY A 264 -5.12 9.64 -11.54
N GLY A 265 -6.29 9.94 -12.04
CA GLY A 265 -6.97 11.22 -11.79
C GLY A 265 -6.21 12.47 -12.23
N ASP A 266 -5.45 12.45 -13.33
CA ASP A 266 -4.59 13.58 -13.73
C ASP A 266 -5.38 14.86 -14.04
N GLU A 267 -6.64 14.72 -14.45
CA GLU A 267 -7.57 15.83 -14.68
C GLU A 267 -8.64 15.93 -13.57
N ALA A 268 -8.48 15.24 -12.44
CA ALA A 268 -9.49 15.19 -11.37
C ALA A 268 -9.78 16.57 -10.76
N TRP A 269 -8.81 17.47 -10.77
CA TRP A 269 -8.97 18.85 -10.31
C TRP A 269 -10.09 19.61 -11.03
N MET A 270 -10.40 19.26 -12.31
CA MET A 270 -11.47 19.91 -13.09
C MET A 270 -12.88 19.52 -12.59
N VAL A 271 -13.01 18.45 -11.83
CA VAL A 271 -14.25 17.91 -11.28
C VAL A 271 -14.17 17.70 -9.77
N ALA A 272 -13.27 18.43 -9.10
CA ALA A 272 -12.96 18.26 -7.69
C ALA A 272 -14.19 18.42 -6.78
N GLU A 273 -15.04 19.43 -7.04
CA GLU A 273 -16.29 19.64 -6.29
C GLU A 273 -17.27 18.46 -6.44
N ASP A 274 -17.37 17.90 -7.65
CA ASP A 274 -18.23 16.72 -7.89
C ASP A 274 -17.71 15.48 -7.15
N LEU A 275 -16.38 15.29 -7.08
CA LEU A 275 -15.71 14.22 -6.33
C LEU A 275 -15.92 14.36 -4.84
N ALA A 276 -15.71 15.57 -4.28
CA ALA A 276 -15.94 15.87 -2.86
C ALA A 276 -17.40 15.62 -2.47
N ASN A 277 -18.36 16.10 -3.27
CA ASN A 277 -19.78 15.88 -3.04
C ASN A 277 -20.19 14.40 -3.12
N ALA A 278 -19.55 13.63 -3.99
CA ALA A 278 -19.77 12.20 -4.13
C ALA A 278 -18.99 11.37 -3.09
N LYS A 279 -18.08 11.99 -2.33
CA LYS A 279 -17.17 11.35 -1.36
C LYS A 279 -16.35 10.20 -1.98
N ILE A 280 -15.94 10.38 -3.22
CA ILE A 280 -15.10 9.41 -3.94
C ILE A 280 -13.64 9.77 -3.69
N PRO A 281 -12.85 8.90 -3.02
CA PRO A 281 -11.43 9.12 -2.82
C PRO A 281 -10.66 9.05 -4.15
N VAL A 282 -9.54 9.79 -4.20
CA VAL A 282 -8.65 9.78 -5.37
C VAL A 282 -7.22 9.54 -4.95
N ILE A 283 -6.56 8.60 -5.62
CA ILE A 283 -5.11 8.35 -5.49
C ILE A 283 -4.44 8.97 -6.72
N VAL A 284 -3.60 9.98 -6.50
CA VAL A 284 -2.91 10.73 -7.57
C VAL A 284 -1.39 10.59 -7.47
N ASP A 285 -0.70 10.82 -8.58
CA ASP A 285 0.75 11.01 -8.59
C ASP A 285 1.08 12.52 -8.71
N PRO A 286 1.54 13.19 -7.64
CA PRO A 286 1.90 14.60 -7.69
C PRO A 286 3.05 14.96 -8.65
N PHE A 287 3.82 13.98 -9.13
CA PHE A 287 4.82 14.21 -10.17
C PHE A 287 4.22 14.37 -11.57
N GLN A 288 2.97 13.91 -11.77
CA GLN A 288 2.34 13.95 -13.07
C GLN A 288 1.87 15.38 -13.40
N ASN A 289 2.69 16.11 -14.15
CA ASN A 289 2.44 17.51 -14.53
C ASN A 289 2.50 17.77 -16.04
N LEU A 290 2.81 16.75 -16.83
CA LEU A 290 2.86 16.80 -18.29
C LEU A 290 2.02 15.66 -18.87
N PRO A 291 1.34 15.88 -20.01
CA PRO A 291 0.54 14.84 -20.63
C PRO A 291 1.42 13.73 -21.22
N ALA A 292 1.21 12.49 -20.81
CA ALA A 292 1.78 11.31 -21.43
C ALA A 292 0.79 10.63 -22.42
N SER A 293 -0.49 10.97 -22.34
CA SER A 293 -1.57 10.46 -23.19
C SER A 293 -2.62 11.54 -23.44
N PHE A 294 -3.57 11.28 -24.37
CA PHE A 294 -4.67 12.22 -24.67
C PHE A 294 -5.69 12.34 -23.52
N GLU A 295 -5.70 11.45 -22.57
CA GLU A 295 -6.56 11.54 -21.39
C GLU A 295 -5.93 12.29 -20.21
N GLN A 296 -4.73 12.88 -20.40
CA GLN A 296 -3.95 13.62 -19.42
C GLN A 296 -3.60 15.05 -19.88
N LEU A 297 -4.30 15.58 -20.89
CA LEU A 297 -3.98 16.90 -21.47
C LEU A 297 -4.06 18.04 -20.46
N GLY A 298 -4.90 17.88 -19.43
CA GLY A 298 -5.05 18.84 -18.33
C GLY A 298 -4.20 18.52 -17.12
N ALA A 299 -3.19 17.64 -17.21
CA ALA A 299 -2.29 17.33 -16.10
C ALA A 299 -1.59 18.60 -15.59
N THR A 300 -1.50 18.75 -14.28
CA THR A 300 -0.89 19.91 -13.62
C THR A 300 -0.31 19.51 -12.27
N ALA A 301 0.82 20.11 -11.89
CA ALA A 301 1.40 19.93 -10.57
C ALA A 301 0.50 20.43 -9.43
N GLU A 302 -0.48 21.29 -9.71
CA GLU A 302 -1.45 21.77 -8.72
C GLU A 302 -2.65 20.83 -8.52
N ASN A 303 -2.72 19.69 -9.22
CA ASN A 303 -3.84 18.75 -9.14
C ASN A 303 -4.13 18.33 -7.68
N ALA A 304 -3.10 17.85 -6.98
CA ALA A 304 -3.20 17.42 -5.58
C ALA A 304 -3.73 18.54 -4.66
N LYS A 305 -3.17 19.75 -4.77
CA LYS A 305 -3.61 20.93 -4.01
C LYS A 305 -5.09 21.22 -4.24
N ARG A 306 -5.49 21.33 -5.49
CA ARG A 306 -6.88 21.67 -5.86
C ARG A 306 -7.90 20.64 -5.38
N LEU A 307 -7.52 19.35 -5.38
CA LEU A 307 -8.35 18.28 -4.83
C LEU A 307 -8.52 18.41 -3.32
N ILE A 308 -7.44 18.61 -2.58
CA ILE A 308 -7.46 18.76 -1.12
C ILE A 308 -8.24 20.02 -0.72
N GLU A 309 -8.00 21.16 -1.38
CA GLU A 309 -8.73 22.41 -1.14
C GLU A 309 -10.24 22.29 -1.41
N ALA A 310 -10.66 21.43 -2.34
CA ALA A 310 -12.04 21.12 -2.60
C ALA A 310 -12.65 20.11 -1.61
N GLY A 311 -11.86 19.56 -0.67
CA GLY A 311 -12.29 18.56 0.31
C GLY A 311 -12.36 17.14 -0.20
N VAL A 312 -11.66 16.81 -1.29
CA VAL A 312 -11.56 15.43 -1.79
C VAL A 312 -10.60 14.65 -0.91
N ILE A 313 -10.98 13.44 -0.51
CA ILE A 313 -10.09 12.48 0.16
C ILE A 313 -9.01 12.08 -0.84
N THR A 314 -7.80 12.63 -0.67
CA THR A 314 -6.73 12.52 -1.67
C THR A 314 -5.52 11.83 -1.07
N SER A 315 -5.08 10.73 -1.69
CA SER A 315 -3.86 10.01 -1.34
C SER A 315 -2.82 10.14 -2.44
N PHE A 316 -1.53 10.06 -2.08
CA PHE A 316 -0.43 10.18 -3.02
C PHE A 316 0.24 8.84 -3.27
N ALA A 317 0.51 8.55 -4.53
CA ALA A 317 1.32 7.43 -4.98
C ALA A 317 2.45 7.92 -5.88
N HIS A 318 3.45 7.07 -6.10
CA HIS A 318 4.41 7.24 -7.18
C HIS A 318 4.09 6.20 -8.27
N MET A 319 3.58 6.65 -9.41
CA MET A 319 3.12 5.76 -10.48
C MET A 319 4.15 5.56 -11.59
N GLY A 320 5.23 6.38 -11.59
CA GLY A 320 6.36 6.19 -12.46
C GLY A 320 7.20 4.98 -12.03
N ASN A 321 7.21 3.90 -12.82
CA ASN A 321 7.88 2.63 -12.47
C ASN A 321 7.38 2.01 -11.15
N ASP A 322 6.08 1.83 -11.05
CA ASP A 322 5.34 1.32 -9.90
C ASP A 322 5.74 -0.09 -9.43
N THR A 323 6.56 -0.81 -10.20
CA THR A 323 7.11 -2.11 -9.82
C THR A 323 8.28 -2.00 -8.85
N HIS A 324 9.11 -0.93 -8.93
CA HIS A 324 10.38 -0.82 -8.21
C HIS A 324 10.51 0.48 -7.40
N GLN A 325 9.60 1.43 -7.57
CA GLN A 325 9.74 2.80 -7.06
C GLN A 325 8.63 3.19 -6.05
N ALA A 326 7.96 2.20 -5.43
CA ALA A 326 6.99 2.47 -4.36
C ALA A 326 7.57 3.36 -3.23
N ARG A 327 8.88 3.25 -2.98
CA ARG A 327 9.65 4.08 -2.03
C ARG A 327 9.62 5.58 -2.34
N LEU A 328 9.38 5.97 -3.59
CA LEU A 328 9.38 7.38 -4.00
C LEU A 328 8.07 8.11 -3.64
N VAL A 329 7.16 7.47 -2.95
CA VAL A 329 5.91 8.09 -2.47
C VAL A 329 6.18 9.31 -1.59
N LEU A 330 7.26 9.31 -0.80
CA LEU A 330 7.71 10.45 -0.01
C LEU A 330 8.13 11.63 -0.89
N GLN A 331 8.87 11.36 -1.96
CA GLN A 331 9.25 12.39 -2.92
C GLN A 331 8.02 12.95 -3.67
N SER A 332 7.02 12.11 -3.95
CA SER A 332 5.73 12.56 -4.50
C SER A 332 5.03 13.52 -3.53
N ALA A 333 5.02 13.20 -2.22
CA ALA A 333 4.45 14.06 -1.19
C ALA A 333 5.23 15.37 -1.03
N GLY A 334 6.56 15.34 -0.97
CA GLY A 334 7.40 16.54 -0.94
C GLY A 334 7.23 17.43 -2.18
N ASN A 335 7.05 16.82 -3.37
CA ASN A 335 6.71 17.54 -4.59
C ASN A 335 5.33 18.24 -4.50
N ALA A 336 4.34 17.58 -3.89
CA ALA A 336 3.02 18.19 -3.63
C ALA A 336 3.15 19.42 -2.72
N VAL A 337 3.96 19.36 -1.66
CA VAL A 337 4.25 20.51 -0.78
C VAL A 337 4.90 21.64 -1.56
N ALA A 338 5.89 21.34 -2.41
CA ALA A 338 6.53 22.33 -3.26
C ALA A 338 5.55 23.02 -4.25
N ASN A 339 4.42 22.37 -4.56
CA ASN A 339 3.34 22.90 -5.38
C ASN A 339 2.15 23.43 -4.58
N GLY A 340 2.31 23.63 -3.26
CA GLY A 340 1.42 24.38 -2.41
C GLY A 340 0.40 23.55 -1.62
N VAL A 341 0.61 22.24 -1.48
CA VAL A 341 -0.10 21.42 -0.49
C VAL A 341 0.48 21.70 0.89
N ASP A 342 -0.35 21.75 1.93
CA ASP A 342 0.12 21.84 3.30
C ASP A 342 0.94 20.60 3.70
N HIS A 343 1.97 20.81 4.55
CA HIS A 343 2.88 19.73 4.95
C HIS A 343 2.15 18.60 5.71
N ASP A 344 1.23 18.95 6.59
CA ASP A 344 0.46 17.96 7.37
C ASP A 344 -0.52 17.19 6.47
N ASP A 345 -1.14 17.87 5.49
CA ASP A 345 -1.99 17.23 4.48
C ASP A 345 -1.17 16.26 3.59
N ALA A 346 0.06 16.62 3.24
CA ALA A 346 0.93 15.76 2.46
C ALA A 346 1.37 14.51 3.24
N LEU A 347 1.67 14.63 4.54
CA LEU A 347 1.91 13.49 5.41
C LEU A 347 0.66 12.62 5.57
N ALA A 348 -0.50 13.24 5.78
CA ALA A 348 -1.76 12.51 5.85
C ALA A 348 -2.07 11.73 4.56
N ALA A 349 -1.74 12.29 3.40
CA ALA A 349 -1.97 11.67 2.09
C ALA A 349 -1.15 10.39 1.84
N ILE A 350 -0.10 10.14 2.65
CA ILE A 350 0.75 8.94 2.55
C ILE A 350 0.73 8.07 3.83
N THR A 351 -0.16 8.37 4.79
CA THR A 351 -0.31 7.63 6.06
C THR A 351 -1.79 7.38 6.37
N VAL A 352 -2.49 8.37 6.90
CA VAL A 352 -3.90 8.29 7.34
C VAL A 352 -4.84 8.03 6.18
N VAL A 353 -4.69 8.77 5.09
CA VAL A 353 -5.64 8.72 3.96
C VAL A 353 -5.61 7.37 3.24
N PRO A 354 -4.45 6.78 2.89
CA PRO A 354 -4.44 5.44 2.32
C PRO A 354 -4.97 4.38 3.28
N ALA A 355 -4.71 4.49 4.59
CA ALA A 355 -5.31 3.59 5.57
C ALA A 355 -6.85 3.66 5.54
N LEU A 356 -7.41 4.87 5.46
CA LEU A 356 -8.85 5.10 5.33
C LEU A 356 -9.41 4.49 4.03
N ILE A 357 -8.76 4.72 2.88
CA ILE A 357 -9.22 4.22 1.57
C ILE A 357 -9.30 2.70 1.55
N PHE A 358 -8.30 2.01 2.12
CA PHE A 358 -8.21 0.55 2.11
C PHE A 358 -8.77 -0.11 3.37
N GLY A 359 -9.41 0.66 4.28
CA GLY A 359 -10.07 0.13 5.47
C GLY A 359 -9.12 -0.51 6.48
N LEU A 360 -7.89 0.00 6.59
CA LEU A 360 -6.90 -0.50 7.55
C LEU A 360 -7.19 0.10 8.93
N GLU A 361 -7.69 -0.73 9.83
CA GLU A 361 -8.04 -0.29 11.18
C GLU A 361 -6.79 -0.02 12.04
N ASN A 362 -6.81 1.06 12.82
CA ASN A 362 -5.75 1.46 13.76
C ASN A 362 -4.36 1.66 13.10
N VAL A 363 -4.32 2.09 11.85
CA VAL A 363 -3.09 2.28 11.06
C VAL A 363 -3.00 3.72 10.56
N GLY A 364 -1.80 4.25 10.43
CA GLY A 364 -1.54 5.58 9.85
C GLY A 364 -1.55 6.71 10.86
N THR A 365 -1.71 6.42 12.17
CA THR A 365 -1.65 7.38 13.28
C THR A 365 -0.67 6.93 14.37
N ILE A 366 -0.18 7.88 15.17
CA ILE A 366 0.55 7.63 16.41
C ILE A 366 -0.35 8.07 17.57
N GLU A 367 -1.16 7.14 18.05
CA GLU A 367 -2.06 7.33 19.19
C GLU A 367 -2.25 6.01 19.96
N PRO A 368 -2.63 6.05 21.25
CA PRO A 368 -2.80 4.82 22.01
C PRO A 368 -3.80 3.85 21.37
N GLY A 369 -3.38 2.59 21.21
CA GLY A 369 -4.14 1.52 20.56
C GLY A 369 -3.93 1.42 19.05
N ALA A 370 -3.16 2.33 18.43
CA ALA A 370 -2.75 2.19 17.04
C ALA A 370 -1.65 1.12 16.89
N VAL A 371 -1.62 0.51 15.74
CA VAL A 371 -0.53 -0.41 15.36
C VAL A 371 0.80 0.35 15.35
N ALA A 372 1.81 -0.22 15.99
CA ALA A 372 3.14 0.40 16.10
C ALA A 372 3.95 0.26 14.79
N ASP A 373 3.41 0.81 13.72
CA ASP A 373 4.13 1.12 12.49
C ASP A 373 4.65 2.55 12.61
N VAL A 374 5.93 2.70 12.91
CA VAL A 374 6.55 3.99 13.25
C VAL A 374 7.88 4.14 12.53
N VAL A 375 8.18 5.35 12.07
CA VAL A 375 9.46 5.67 11.43
C VAL A 375 10.12 6.83 12.16
N VAL A 376 11.40 6.66 12.48
CA VAL A 376 12.28 7.70 13.05
C VAL A 376 13.17 8.22 11.94
N TRP A 377 13.23 9.54 11.77
CA TRP A 377 13.94 10.22 10.69
C TRP A 377 15.06 11.11 11.25
N ASP A 378 16.15 11.26 10.49
CA ASP A 378 17.24 12.20 10.79
C ASP A 378 16.92 13.65 10.41
N GLY A 379 15.79 13.90 9.75
CA GLY A 379 15.30 15.21 9.32
C GLY A 379 13.83 15.16 8.93
N ASP A 380 13.36 16.18 8.20
CA ASP A 380 11.98 16.22 7.71
C ASP A 380 11.71 15.06 6.72
N PRO A 381 10.70 14.20 6.94
CA PRO A 381 10.43 13.05 6.09
C PRO A 381 10.10 13.40 4.62
N LEU A 382 9.65 14.62 4.35
CA LEU A 382 9.32 15.08 2.99
C LEU A 382 10.50 15.74 2.26
N GLU A 383 11.64 15.87 2.93
CA GLU A 383 12.87 16.38 2.33
C GLU A 383 13.73 15.24 1.77
N VAL A 384 14.20 15.37 0.54
CA VAL A 384 14.97 14.33 -0.19
C VAL A 384 16.28 13.94 0.52
N MET A 385 16.84 14.84 1.33
CA MET A 385 18.10 14.59 2.04
C MET A 385 17.90 13.85 3.37
N SER A 386 16.67 13.73 3.85
CA SER A 386 16.35 13.01 5.08
C SER A 386 16.24 11.51 4.83
N ALA A 387 16.61 10.72 5.82
CA ALA A 387 16.54 9.27 5.77
C ALA A 387 15.97 8.69 7.08
N PRO A 388 15.28 7.55 7.01
CA PRO A 388 14.91 6.80 8.21
C PRO A 388 16.16 6.31 8.95
N THR A 389 16.20 6.48 10.26
CA THR A 389 17.18 5.85 11.16
C THR A 389 16.64 4.54 11.71
N HIS A 390 15.33 4.48 11.99
CA HIS A 390 14.62 3.27 12.41
C HIS A 390 13.28 3.15 11.71
N VAL A 391 12.90 1.92 11.38
CA VAL A 391 11.60 1.58 10.81
C VAL A 391 10.99 0.47 11.63
N PHE A 392 9.88 0.77 12.31
CA PHE A 392 9.13 -0.21 13.09
C PHE A 392 7.92 -0.70 12.29
N ILE A 393 7.72 -2.01 12.26
CA ILE A 393 6.53 -2.67 11.71
C ILE A 393 5.97 -3.56 12.80
N ASN A 394 4.72 -3.31 13.20
CA ASN A 394 4.10 -3.98 14.34
C ASN A 394 5.00 -3.93 15.60
N GLY A 395 5.64 -2.79 15.89
CA GLY A 395 6.51 -2.57 17.03
C GLY A 395 7.89 -3.21 16.94
N GLN A 396 8.20 -3.92 15.87
CA GLN A 396 9.51 -4.56 15.67
C GLN A 396 10.42 -3.69 14.82
N ASP A 397 11.60 -3.37 15.32
CA ASP A 397 12.63 -2.65 14.57
C ASP A 397 13.12 -3.50 13.40
N GLN A 398 13.07 -2.96 12.21
CA GLN A 398 13.36 -3.65 10.97
C GLN A 398 14.82 -3.42 10.54
N SER A 399 15.42 -4.44 9.95
CA SER A 399 16.75 -4.29 9.36
C SER A 399 16.78 -3.21 8.29
N MET A 400 17.70 -2.26 8.41
CA MET A 400 17.99 -1.21 7.43
C MET A 400 18.93 -1.69 6.30
N GLU A 401 19.06 -3.00 6.13
CA GLU A 401 19.83 -3.59 5.05
C GLU A 401 18.97 -3.88 3.82
N SER A 402 19.48 -3.55 2.66
CA SER A 402 18.96 -3.95 1.35
C SER A 402 20.11 -4.47 0.45
N ARG A 403 19.76 -5.01 -0.71
CA ARG A 403 20.77 -5.36 -1.71
C ARG A 403 21.64 -4.15 -2.09
N GLN A 404 21.03 -2.96 -2.19
CA GLN A 404 21.72 -1.73 -2.55
C GLN A 404 22.67 -1.27 -1.46
N THR A 405 22.25 -1.26 -0.18
CA THR A 405 23.11 -0.88 0.94
C THR A 405 24.30 -1.83 1.06
N ARG A 406 24.10 -3.15 0.91
CA ARG A 406 25.20 -4.14 0.92
C ARG A 406 26.16 -3.94 -0.24
N LEU A 407 25.68 -3.57 -1.44
CA LEU A 407 26.55 -3.23 -2.56
C LEU A 407 27.31 -1.94 -2.33
N ARG A 408 26.66 -0.90 -1.82
CA ARG A 408 27.28 0.36 -1.42
C ARG A 408 28.43 0.10 -0.45
N ASP A 409 28.18 -0.59 0.64
CA ASP A 409 29.15 -0.83 1.72
C ASP A 409 30.32 -1.68 1.22
N ARG A 410 30.05 -2.65 0.35
CA ARG A 410 31.09 -3.44 -0.32
C ARG A 410 32.04 -2.57 -1.14
N TYR A 411 31.55 -1.54 -1.82
CA TYR A 411 32.35 -0.71 -2.72
C TYR A 411 32.92 0.55 -2.06
N LEU A 412 32.38 1.01 -0.93
CA LEU A 412 32.96 2.10 -0.14
C LEU A 412 34.33 1.75 0.45
N GLY A 413 34.61 0.46 0.71
CA GLY A 413 35.90 -0.03 1.24
C GLY A 413 37.00 -0.24 0.21
N LEU A 414 36.89 0.30 -1.00
CA LEU A 414 37.87 0.08 -2.09
C LEU A 414 39.28 0.64 -1.80
N GLU A 415 39.40 1.64 -0.91
CA GLU A 415 40.69 2.22 -0.51
C GLU A 415 41.53 1.26 0.35
N ALA A 416 40.95 0.24 0.96
CA ALA A 416 41.62 -0.69 1.89
C ALA A 416 42.18 -1.95 1.22
N GLY A 417 42.49 -1.95 -0.08
CA GLY A 417 43.16 -3.07 -0.73
C GLY A 417 42.33 -3.91 -1.72
N GLY A 418 41.28 -3.33 -2.23
CA GLY A 418 40.46 -3.91 -3.29
C GLY A 418 39.31 -4.74 -2.79
N ALA A 419 38.10 -4.46 -3.31
CA ALA A 419 36.94 -5.29 -3.05
C ALA A 419 37.20 -6.73 -3.55
N PRO A 420 36.83 -7.76 -2.79
CA PRO A 420 36.92 -9.13 -3.29
C PRO A 420 36.06 -9.27 -4.54
N PHE A 421 36.53 -9.97 -5.53
CA PHE A 421 35.75 -10.25 -6.75
C PHE A 421 34.40 -10.85 -6.39
N ALA A 422 33.32 -10.40 -7.06
CA ALA A 422 32.00 -10.93 -6.87
C ALA A 422 31.91 -12.42 -7.18
N TYR A 423 32.78 -12.88 -8.07
CA TYR A 423 32.93 -14.27 -8.43
C TYR A 423 34.34 -14.75 -8.04
N LYS A 424 34.43 -15.86 -7.32
CA LYS A 424 35.70 -16.53 -7.14
C LYS A 424 36.17 -17.01 -8.51
N ARG A 425 37.35 -16.56 -8.98
CA ARG A 425 38.01 -17.23 -10.10
C ARG A 425 38.37 -18.63 -9.60
N SER A 426 37.91 -19.68 -10.28
CA SER A 426 38.50 -21.01 -10.14
C SER A 426 39.97 -20.88 -10.55
N GLU A 427 40.89 -21.18 -9.65
CA GLU A 427 42.29 -21.35 -9.95
C GLU A 427 42.50 -22.51 -10.95
#